data_0358b20d689c3c99421f4c148bd828a5
#
_entry.id   0358b20d689c3c99421f4c148bd828a5
#
_cell.length_a   1.000
_cell.length_b   1.000
_cell.length_c   1.000
_cell.angle_alpha   90.00
_cell.angle_beta   90.00
_cell.angle_gamma   90.00
#
_symmetry.space_group_name_H-M   'P 1'
#
loop_
_entity.id
_entity.type
_entity.pdbx_description
1 polymer ?
#
loop_
_entity_poly.entity_id
_entity_poly.type
_entity_poly.pdbx_seq_one_letter_code
_entity_poly.pdbx_strand_id
1 'polypeptide(L)'
;MKLKVCGMRSAENIALLSNLSPDYMGFIFWKPSKRYVDKDTPVLPQNIKKTGVFVNDTEEYIMDTIERHQLQAVQLHGEEHPLFCNKIRSTGIETIKAFAVDSNFDFSVLEPYENNCDYYLFDTKGDLPGGNGRRFDWSVLKDYPSGKPFFNFFFCCKNSNPHGTQNNQ
;
A
#
# COMPACT_ATOMS: atom_id res chain seq x y z
N MET A 1 14.11 -8.46 -5.29
CA MET A 1 13.10 -8.15 -4.25
C MET A 1 12.75 -6.68 -4.41
N LYS A 2 11.47 -6.28 -4.39
CA LYS A 2 11.04 -4.88 -4.47
C LYS A 2 10.66 -4.37 -3.08
N LEU A 3 11.05 -3.14 -2.75
CA LEU A 3 10.76 -2.48 -1.48
C LEU A 3 9.69 -1.42 -1.67
N LYS A 4 8.58 -1.51 -0.91
CA LYS A 4 7.54 -0.49 -0.86
C LYS A 4 7.41 0.07 0.56
N VAL A 5 7.50 1.40 0.70
CA VAL A 5 7.24 2.10 1.97
C VAL A 5 5.97 2.91 1.84
N CYS A 6 5.04 2.78 2.81
CA CYS A 6 3.69 3.32 2.69
C CYS A 6 3.31 4.28 3.82
N GLY A 7 2.42 5.25 3.50
CA GLY A 7 1.89 6.22 4.45
C GLY A 7 2.75 7.46 4.62
N MET A 8 3.37 7.88 3.55
CA MET A 8 4.22 9.07 3.50
C MET A 8 3.37 10.34 3.52
N ARG A 9 3.77 11.33 4.35
CA ARG A 9 3.10 12.63 4.49
C ARG A 9 4.09 13.78 4.68
N SER A 10 5.11 13.59 5.53
CA SER A 10 6.08 14.61 5.85
C SER A 10 7.09 14.76 4.71
N ALA A 11 7.27 15.99 4.22
CA ALA A 11 8.25 16.27 3.16
C ALA A 11 9.68 15.88 3.59
N GLU A 12 10.03 16.08 4.87
CA GLU A 12 11.32 15.69 5.43
C GLU A 12 11.52 14.15 5.36
N ASN A 13 10.53 13.38 5.84
CA ASN A 13 10.61 11.93 5.80
C ASN A 13 10.65 11.39 4.35
N ILE A 14 9.92 12.03 3.44
CA ILE A 14 9.93 11.68 2.01
C ILE A 14 11.33 11.90 1.44
N ALA A 15 11.95 13.05 1.73
CA ALA A 15 13.29 13.36 1.26
C ALA A 15 14.34 12.37 1.83
N LEU A 16 14.30 12.08 3.13
CA LEU A 16 15.20 11.11 3.77
C LEU A 16 15.02 9.71 3.17
N LEU A 17 13.79 9.27 2.99
CA LEU A 17 13.50 7.97 2.43
C LEU A 17 13.90 7.86 0.95
N SER A 18 13.79 8.95 0.20
CA SER A 18 14.21 9.00 -1.21
C SER A 18 15.69 8.66 -1.37
N ASN A 19 16.54 9.02 -0.39
CA ASN A 19 17.96 8.67 -0.40
C ASN A 19 18.21 7.16 -0.26
N LEU A 20 17.26 6.41 0.30
CA LEU A 20 17.32 4.94 0.40
C LEU A 20 16.81 4.25 -0.87
N SER A 21 16.30 5.02 -1.83
CA SER A 21 15.84 4.54 -3.14
C SER A 21 14.91 3.33 -3.07
N PRO A 22 13.78 3.36 -2.33
CA PRO A 22 12.80 2.29 -2.38
C PRO A 22 12.19 2.22 -3.78
N ASP A 23 11.71 1.04 -4.20
CA ASP A 23 11.04 0.90 -5.51
C ASP A 23 9.70 1.64 -5.55
N TYR A 24 8.98 1.67 -4.41
CA TYR A 24 7.65 2.30 -4.29
C TYR A 24 7.53 3.14 -3.02
N MET A 25 6.88 4.29 -3.17
CA MET A 25 6.51 5.16 -2.05
C MET A 25 5.01 5.41 -2.05
N GLY A 26 4.31 4.96 -1.00
CA GLY A 26 2.84 4.96 -0.90
C GLY A 26 2.29 6.20 -0.19
N PHE A 27 1.27 6.80 -0.79
CA PHE A 27 0.51 7.95 -0.30
C PHE A 27 -0.95 7.54 -0.13
N ILE A 28 -1.53 7.75 1.06
CA ILE A 28 -2.86 7.25 1.39
C ILE A 28 -3.90 8.33 1.10
N PHE A 29 -4.82 8.03 0.17
CA PHE A 29 -5.93 8.90 -0.22
C PHE A 29 -7.28 8.46 0.39
N TRP A 30 -7.26 7.69 1.45
CA TRP A 30 -8.42 7.26 2.23
C TRP A 30 -8.60 8.18 3.45
N LYS A 31 -9.66 9.00 3.46
CA LYS A 31 -9.90 10.06 4.46
C LYS A 31 -9.91 9.58 5.92
N PRO A 32 -10.45 8.39 6.28
CA PRO A 32 -10.40 7.91 7.66
C PRO A 32 -9.00 7.58 8.19
N SER A 33 -8.01 7.48 7.31
CA SER A 33 -6.63 7.19 7.73
C SER A 33 -6.01 8.38 8.45
N LYS A 34 -5.35 8.13 9.59
CA LYS A 34 -4.49 9.12 10.27
C LYS A 34 -3.32 9.60 9.39
N ARG A 35 -3.01 8.86 8.31
CA ARG A 35 -1.96 9.14 7.33
C ARG A 35 -2.54 9.62 5.99
N TYR A 36 -3.79 10.10 6.00
CA TYR A 36 -4.42 10.68 4.80
C TYR A 36 -3.60 11.85 4.27
N VAL A 37 -3.43 11.89 2.96
CA VAL A 37 -2.74 12.98 2.24
C VAL A 37 -3.79 14.00 1.78
N ASP A 38 -3.73 15.19 2.37
CA ASP A 38 -4.65 16.32 2.13
C ASP A 38 -4.03 17.43 1.27
N LYS A 39 -2.75 17.30 0.92
CA LYS A 39 -1.97 18.28 0.15
C LYS A 39 -1.32 17.62 -1.06
N ASP A 40 -0.79 18.44 -1.97
CA ASP A 40 -0.04 17.94 -3.11
C ASP A 40 1.20 17.15 -2.65
N THR A 41 1.43 16.03 -3.33
CA THR A 41 2.60 15.20 -3.06
C THR A 41 3.83 15.74 -3.81
N PRO A 42 5.03 15.65 -3.23
CA PRO A 42 6.24 16.13 -3.89
C PRO A 42 6.57 15.27 -5.12
N VAL A 43 7.37 15.83 -6.02
CA VAL A 43 8.01 15.07 -7.09
C VAL A 43 9.02 14.12 -6.46
N LEU A 44 9.01 12.86 -6.90
CA LEU A 44 9.97 11.85 -6.46
C LEU A 44 11.05 11.61 -7.54
N PRO A 45 12.22 11.08 -7.16
CA PRO A 45 13.19 10.56 -8.13
C PRO A 45 12.54 9.52 -9.06
N GLN A 46 12.94 9.52 -10.34
CA GLN A 46 12.33 8.67 -11.37
C GLN A 46 12.38 7.17 -11.12
N ASN A 47 13.34 6.73 -10.31
CA ASN A 47 13.49 5.33 -9.90
C ASN A 47 12.52 4.91 -8.78
N ILE A 48 11.74 5.84 -8.21
CA ILE A 48 10.77 5.56 -7.13
C ILE A 48 9.36 5.75 -7.67
N LYS A 49 8.57 4.67 -7.73
CA LYS A 49 7.17 4.76 -8.15
C LYS A 49 6.29 5.36 -7.06
N LYS A 50 5.66 6.49 -7.37
CA LYS A 50 4.65 7.11 -6.53
C LYS A 50 3.37 6.30 -6.61
N THR A 51 2.92 5.76 -5.47
CA THR A 51 1.77 4.86 -5.38
C THR A 51 0.65 5.49 -4.57
N GLY A 52 -0.54 5.64 -5.16
CA GLY A 52 -1.75 6.01 -4.43
C GLY A 52 -2.40 4.80 -3.75
N VAL A 53 -2.83 4.95 -2.50
CA VAL A 53 -3.56 3.90 -1.77
C VAL A 53 -5.00 4.36 -1.56
N PHE A 54 -5.94 3.54 -2.03
CA PHE A 54 -7.37 3.81 -2.05
C PHE A 54 -8.14 2.68 -1.36
N VAL A 55 -9.32 2.98 -0.81
CA VAL A 55 -10.18 2.01 -0.13
C VAL A 55 -11.63 2.25 -0.57
N ASN A 56 -12.16 1.40 -1.44
CA ASN A 56 -13.54 1.46 -1.96
C ASN A 56 -13.92 2.82 -2.58
N ASP A 57 -12.97 3.48 -3.22
CA ASP A 57 -13.18 4.76 -3.88
C ASP A 57 -13.76 4.60 -5.29
N THR A 58 -14.34 5.70 -5.81
CA THR A 58 -14.84 5.72 -7.18
C THR A 58 -13.69 5.79 -8.20
N GLU A 59 -13.94 5.27 -9.40
CA GLU A 59 -12.99 5.39 -10.51
C GLU A 59 -12.62 6.85 -10.80
N GLU A 60 -13.61 7.73 -10.85
CA GLU A 60 -13.41 9.17 -11.11
C GLU A 60 -12.43 9.77 -10.11
N TYR A 61 -12.64 9.54 -8.80
CA TYR A 61 -11.73 10.02 -7.77
C TYR A 61 -10.32 9.45 -7.91
N ILE A 62 -10.19 8.16 -8.24
CA ILE A 62 -8.89 7.51 -8.45
C ILE A 62 -8.18 8.15 -9.65
N MET A 63 -8.88 8.34 -10.78
CA MET A 63 -8.30 8.92 -12.00
C MET A 63 -7.86 10.38 -11.79
N ASP A 64 -8.69 11.20 -11.16
CA ASP A 64 -8.35 12.60 -10.82
C ASP A 64 -7.12 12.66 -9.90
N THR A 65 -7.04 11.72 -8.95
CA THR A 65 -5.90 11.64 -8.02
C THR A 65 -4.63 11.17 -8.72
N ILE A 66 -4.73 10.23 -9.67
CA ILE A 66 -3.59 9.79 -10.51
C ILE A 66 -3.01 10.99 -11.26
N GLU A 67 -3.86 11.77 -11.93
CA GLU A 67 -3.43 12.92 -12.71
C GLU A 67 -2.83 14.00 -11.81
N ARG A 68 -3.58 14.43 -10.78
CA ARG A 68 -3.16 15.50 -9.86
C ARG A 68 -1.83 15.21 -9.18
N HIS A 69 -1.62 13.98 -8.74
CA HIS A 69 -0.43 13.59 -7.96
C HIS A 69 0.64 12.89 -8.79
N GLN A 70 0.40 12.71 -10.10
CA GLN A 70 1.33 12.02 -11.02
C GLN A 70 1.72 10.65 -10.50
N LEU A 71 0.71 9.82 -10.18
CA LEU A 71 0.92 8.48 -9.66
C LEU A 71 1.38 7.53 -10.79
N GLN A 72 2.29 6.63 -10.48
CA GLN A 72 2.73 5.56 -11.38
C GLN A 72 2.15 4.18 -11.00
N ALA A 73 1.58 4.08 -9.80
CA ALA A 73 0.91 2.87 -9.35
C ALA A 73 -0.30 3.20 -8.46
N VAL A 74 -1.27 2.29 -8.44
CA VAL A 74 -2.45 2.34 -7.59
C VAL A 74 -2.51 1.08 -6.74
N GLN A 75 -2.70 1.23 -5.43
CA GLN A 75 -3.01 0.14 -4.52
C GLN A 75 -4.47 0.22 -4.11
N LEU A 76 -5.25 -0.78 -4.48
CA LEU A 76 -6.65 -0.98 -4.10
C LEU A 76 -6.71 -1.83 -2.83
N HIS A 77 -7.05 -1.21 -1.70
CA HIS A 77 -6.91 -1.80 -0.36
C HIS A 77 -8.26 -2.04 0.33
N GLY A 78 -9.35 -1.91 -0.38
CA GLY A 78 -10.70 -2.22 0.06
C GLY A 78 -11.22 -3.56 -0.48
N GLU A 79 -12.53 -3.62 -0.75
CA GLU A 79 -13.22 -4.78 -1.31
C GLU A 79 -13.51 -4.61 -2.81
N GLU A 80 -12.60 -3.93 -3.53
CA GLU A 80 -12.77 -3.64 -4.94
C GLU A 80 -12.88 -4.94 -5.74
N HIS A 81 -13.97 -5.04 -6.54
CA HIS A 81 -14.26 -6.21 -7.37
C HIS A 81 -13.20 -6.42 -8.48
N PRO A 82 -12.90 -7.67 -8.91
CA PRO A 82 -11.91 -7.94 -9.94
C PRO A 82 -12.07 -7.13 -11.22
N LEU A 83 -13.29 -6.94 -11.71
CA LEU A 83 -13.55 -6.11 -12.89
C LEU A 83 -13.22 -4.64 -12.68
N PHE A 84 -13.38 -4.13 -11.47
CA PHE A 84 -12.94 -2.77 -11.13
C PHE A 84 -11.41 -2.66 -11.15
N CYS A 85 -10.72 -3.64 -10.57
CA CYS A 85 -9.26 -3.70 -10.63
C CYS A 85 -8.77 -3.72 -12.08
N ASN A 86 -9.39 -4.53 -12.94
CA ASN A 86 -9.07 -4.59 -14.37
C ASN A 86 -9.34 -3.26 -15.08
N LYS A 87 -10.42 -2.57 -14.73
CA LYS A 87 -10.75 -1.27 -15.30
C LYS A 87 -9.66 -0.24 -15.02
N ILE A 88 -9.21 -0.14 -13.76
CA ILE A 88 -8.08 0.72 -13.38
C ILE A 88 -6.80 0.30 -14.12
N ARG A 89 -6.47 -1.01 -14.11
CA ARG A 89 -5.30 -1.54 -14.81
C ARG A 89 -5.29 -1.23 -16.31
N SER A 90 -6.46 -1.28 -16.95
CA SER A 90 -6.62 -1.04 -18.39
C SER A 90 -6.32 0.41 -18.81
N THR A 91 -6.21 1.34 -17.87
CA THR A 91 -5.75 2.71 -18.13
C THR A 91 -4.23 2.80 -18.33
N GLY A 92 -3.51 1.69 -18.11
CA GLY A 92 -2.05 1.61 -18.21
C GLY A 92 -1.33 1.89 -16.89
N ILE A 93 -2.08 2.18 -15.79
CA ILE A 93 -1.51 2.35 -14.46
C ILE A 93 -1.20 1.00 -13.81
N GLU A 94 -0.04 0.87 -13.17
CA GLU A 94 0.29 -0.35 -12.43
C GLU A 94 -0.66 -0.54 -11.24
N THR A 95 -1.32 -1.68 -11.18
CA THR A 95 -2.38 -1.93 -10.21
C THR A 95 -2.00 -3.03 -9.24
N ILE A 96 -2.04 -2.70 -7.94
CA ILE A 96 -1.73 -3.58 -6.81
C ILE A 96 -3.04 -3.84 -6.07
N LYS A 97 -3.47 -5.11 -5.92
CA LYS A 97 -4.62 -5.47 -5.08
C LYS A 97 -4.16 -5.98 -3.73
N ALA A 98 -4.62 -5.32 -2.66
CA ALA A 98 -4.33 -5.74 -1.29
C ALA A 98 -5.38 -6.73 -0.78
N PHE A 99 -4.90 -7.73 0.00
CA PHE A 99 -5.71 -8.72 0.68
C PHE A 99 -5.31 -8.79 2.15
N ALA A 100 -6.31 -8.78 3.03
CA ALA A 100 -6.12 -9.00 4.45
C ALA A 100 -6.00 -10.50 4.72
N VAL A 101 -4.86 -10.93 5.24
CA VAL A 101 -4.56 -12.35 5.47
C VAL A 101 -4.46 -12.69 6.95
N ASP A 102 -4.94 -13.88 7.29
CA ASP A 102 -4.77 -14.52 8.60
C ASP A 102 -4.31 -15.98 8.42
N SER A 103 -4.16 -16.73 9.50
CA SER A 103 -3.70 -18.13 9.46
C SER A 103 -4.63 -19.08 8.68
N ASN A 104 -5.86 -18.68 8.42
CA ASN A 104 -6.88 -19.47 7.72
C ASN A 104 -7.23 -18.87 6.35
N PHE A 105 -6.33 -18.08 5.78
CA PHE A 105 -6.58 -17.41 4.52
C PHE A 105 -6.80 -18.42 3.37
N ASP A 106 -7.95 -18.31 2.72
CA ASP A 106 -8.29 -19.11 1.56
C ASP A 106 -7.74 -18.47 0.28
N PHE A 107 -6.73 -19.08 -0.32
CA PHE A 107 -6.10 -18.59 -1.54
C PHE A 107 -7.02 -18.62 -2.77
N SER A 108 -8.15 -19.36 -2.73
CA SER A 108 -9.08 -19.38 -3.85
C SER A 108 -9.70 -18.00 -4.14
N VAL A 109 -9.73 -17.11 -3.14
CA VAL A 109 -10.18 -15.71 -3.31
C VAL A 109 -9.32 -14.91 -4.28
N LEU A 110 -8.10 -15.37 -4.58
CA LEU A 110 -7.18 -14.68 -5.50
C LEU A 110 -7.50 -15.00 -6.96
N GLU A 111 -8.11 -16.15 -7.25
CA GLU A 111 -8.36 -16.64 -8.62
C GLU A 111 -9.02 -15.58 -9.52
N PRO A 112 -10.11 -14.89 -9.07
CA PRO A 112 -10.77 -13.88 -9.90
C PRO A 112 -9.87 -12.66 -10.21
N TYR A 113 -8.81 -12.43 -9.41
CA TYR A 113 -7.90 -11.29 -9.56
C TYR A 113 -6.65 -11.62 -10.37
N GLU A 114 -6.42 -12.89 -10.74
CA GLU A 114 -5.18 -13.35 -11.36
C GLU A 114 -4.81 -12.56 -12.63
N ASN A 115 -5.80 -12.21 -13.45
CA ASN A 115 -5.60 -11.44 -14.68
C ASN A 115 -6.04 -9.96 -14.56
N ASN A 116 -6.47 -9.51 -13.37
CA ASN A 116 -7.14 -8.25 -13.16
C ASN A 116 -6.31 -7.21 -12.37
N CYS A 117 -5.10 -7.57 -11.95
CA CYS A 117 -4.11 -6.66 -11.34
C CYS A 117 -2.69 -7.14 -11.68
N ASP A 118 -1.67 -6.32 -11.40
CA ASP A 118 -0.27 -6.64 -11.72
C ASP A 118 0.44 -7.29 -10.53
N TYR A 119 0.08 -6.89 -9.31
CA TYR A 119 0.65 -7.40 -8.07
C TYR A 119 -0.43 -7.67 -7.03
N TYR A 120 -0.18 -8.64 -6.16
CA TYR A 120 -0.87 -8.75 -4.89
C TYR A 120 -0.08 -8.03 -3.78
N LEU A 121 -0.78 -7.61 -2.74
CA LEU A 121 -0.18 -7.19 -1.49
C LEU A 121 -0.89 -7.92 -0.36
N PHE A 122 -0.14 -8.64 0.46
CA PHE A 122 -0.68 -9.30 1.64
C PHE A 122 -0.43 -8.46 2.88
N ASP A 123 -1.50 -8.06 3.56
CA ASP A 123 -1.48 -7.32 4.81
C ASP A 123 -2.09 -8.17 5.93
N THR A 124 -1.62 -7.99 7.14
CA THR A 124 -2.16 -8.71 8.31
C THR A 124 -3.60 -8.28 8.56
N LYS A 125 -4.52 -9.24 8.64
CA LYS A 125 -5.92 -8.98 8.98
C LYS A 125 -6.04 -8.30 10.34
N GLY A 126 -6.76 -7.19 10.38
CA GLY A 126 -7.02 -6.39 11.57
C GLY A 126 -8.33 -5.62 11.44
N ASP A 127 -8.64 -4.80 12.46
CA ASP A 127 -9.90 -4.06 12.54
C ASP A 127 -10.01 -2.92 11.51
N LEU A 128 -8.86 -2.48 10.96
CA LEU A 128 -8.78 -1.42 9.95
C LEU A 128 -7.85 -1.83 8.81
N PRO A 129 -8.06 -1.30 7.59
CA PRO A 129 -7.13 -1.46 6.49
C PRO A 129 -5.75 -0.89 6.84
N GLY A 130 -4.75 -1.76 6.95
CA GLY A 130 -3.34 -1.43 7.17
C GLY A 130 -2.94 -1.07 8.61
N GLY A 131 -1.72 -1.38 8.96
CA GLY A 131 -1.05 -0.84 10.16
C GLY A 131 -1.50 -1.40 11.51
N ASN A 132 -2.07 -2.59 11.58
CA ASN A 132 -2.64 -3.18 12.80
C ASN A 132 -1.61 -3.60 13.85
N GLY A 133 -0.31 -3.62 13.54
CA GLY A 133 0.78 -3.90 14.49
C GLY A 133 0.81 -5.30 15.08
N ARG A 134 0.04 -6.24 14.54
CA ARG A 134 0.03 -7.64 14.96
C ARG A 134 1.14 -8.41 14.26
N ARG A 135 1.78 -9.33 14.97
CA ARG A 135 2.68 -10.31 14.35
C ARG A 135 1.83 -11.29 13.55
N PHE A 136 2.23 -11.53 12.32
CA PHE A 136 1.62 -12.49 11.43
C PHE A 136 2.62 -13.61 11.11
N ASP A 137 2.15 -14.84 11.10
CA ASP A 137 2.95 -15.98 10.67
C ASP A 137 2.92 -16.06 9.14
N TRP A 138 3.95 -15.54 8.51
CA TRP A 138 4.10 -15.55 7.06
C TRP A 138 4.32 -16.94 6.45
N SER A 139 4.39 -17.99 7.29
CA SER A 139 4.48 -19.37 6.80
C SER A 139 3.28 -19.80 5.96
N VAL A 140 2.11 -19.17 6.17
CA VAL A 140 0.92 -19.38 5.34
C VAL A 140 1.18 -19.13 3.85
N LEU A 141 2.10 -18.22 3.51
CA LEU A 141 2.46 -17.94 2.12
C LEU A 141 3.29 -19.03 1.44
N LYS A 142 3.72 -20.07 2.18
CA LYS A 142 4.36 -21.25 1.56
C LYS A 142 3.39 -22.00 0.65
N ASP A 143 2.10 -21.91 0.94
CA ASP A 143 1.03 -22.56 0.18
C ASP A 143 0.43 -21.64 -0.90
N TYR A 144 1.05 -20.47 -1.14
CA TYR A 144 0.63 -19.53 -2.18
C TYR A 144 0.68 -20.17 -3.57
N PRO A 145 -0.48 -20.34 -4.26
CA PRO A 145 -0.59 -21.20 -5.43
C PRO A 145 -0.23 -20.52 -6.76
N SER A 146 -0.08 -19.18 -6.76
CA SER A 146 0.07 -18.39 -7.98
C SER A 146 1.54 -18.03 -8.23
N GLY A 147 1.91 -17.84 -9.50
CA GLY A 147 3.18 -17.26 -9.91
C GLY A 147 3.19 -15.72 -9.91
N LYS A 148 2.03 -15.07 -9.61
CA LYS A 148 1.93 -13.62 -9.59
C LYS A 148 2.83 -13.01 -8.50
N PRO A 149 3.64 -11.99 -8.83
CA PRO A 149 4.47 -11.33 -7.83
C PRO A 149 3.61 -10.61 -6.79
N PHE A 150 4.10 -10.60 -5.54
CA PHE A 150 3.41 -9.96 -4.44
C PHE A 150 4.34 -9.16 -3.52
N PHE A 151 3.75 -8.24 -2.77
CA PHE A 151 4.37 -7.52 -1.68
C PHE A 151 3.88 -8.09 -0.34
N ASN A 152 4.82 -8.27 0.60
CA ASN A 152 4.48 -8.45 2.00
C ASN A 152 4.50 -7.11 2.70
N PHE A 153 3.45 -6.79 3.45
CA PHE A 153 3.43 -5.58 4.25
C PHE A 153 4.26 -5.78 5.52
N PHE A 154 5.48 -5.25 5.52
CA PHE A 154 6.26 -5.09 6.74
C PHE A 154 5.91 -3.76 7.41
N PHE A 155 5.61 -3.83 8.69
CA PHE A 155 5.23 -2.72 9.54
C PHE A 155 6.16 -1.53 9.37
N CYS A 156 5.63 -0.40 8.91
CA CYS A 156 6.36 0.86 8.98
C CYS A 156 6.24 1.44 10.40
N CYS A 157 7.37 1.65 11.03
CA CYS A 157 7.60 2.00 12.43
C CYS A 157 6.60 3.00 13.02
N LYS A 158 6.13 2.73 14.24
CA LYS A 158 5.67 3.77 15.15
C LYS A 158 6.81 4.77 15.33
N ASN A 159 6.53 6.08 15.15
CA ASN A 159 7.37 7.13 15.69
C ASN A 159 7.42 6.98 17.22
N SER A 160 8.39 6.23 17.74
CA SER A 160 8.81 6.35 19.12
C SER A 160 9.62 7.64 19.19
N ASN A 161 9.00 8.66 19.77
CA ASN A 161 9.64 9.91 20.12
C ASN A 161 10.81 9.61 21.08
N PRO A 162 12.10 9.87 20.75
CA PRO A 162 13.23 9.51 21.62
C PRO A 162 13.49 10.52 22.75
N HIS A 163 12.54 11.39 23.08
CA HIS A 163 12.68 12.37 24.16
C HIS A 163 11.64 12.15 25.26
N GLY A 164 11.76 11.02 25.96
CA GLY A 164 11.28 10.87 27.31
C GLY A 164 12.42 11.16 28.27
N THR A 165 12.59 12.41 28.68
CA THR A 165 13.44 12.78 29.81
C THR A 165 12.96 12.03 31.05
N GLN A 166 13.76 11.06 31.50
CA GLN A 166 13.67 10.55 32.86
C GLN A 166 14.16 11.65 33.80
N ASN A 167 13.26 12.30 34.52
CA ASN A 167 13.61 12.96 35.76
C ASN A 167 13.43 11.96 36.90
N ASN A 168 14.59 11.48 37.39
CA ASN A 168 14.68 10.88 38.74
C ASN A 168 14.52 11.97 39.79
N GLN A 169 13.56 11.80 40.69
CA GLN A 169 13.72 12.07 42.12
C GLN A 169 12.97 10.99 42.89
#